data_feb44057ed596f78d38d201859eff290
#
_entry.id   feb44057ed596f78d38d201859eff290
#
_cell.length_a   1.000
_cell.length_b   1.000
_cell.length_c   1.000
_cell.angle_alpha   90.00
_cell.angle_beta   90.00
_cell.angle_gamma   90.00
#
_symmetry.space_group_name_H-M   'P 1'
#
loop_
_entity.id
_entity.type
_entity.pdbx_description
1 polymer ?
#
loop_
_entity_poly.entity_id
_entity_poly.type
_entity_poly.pdbx_seq_one_letter_code
_entity_poly.pdbx_strand_id
1 'polypeptide(L)'
;MNTGEIARIVGDQRTYFKTHATFDVDARRRALVRLRDAVRAHEGDIAHALKTDLGKSHDEAYMCEIGTSLSEIRHQIAHMARWSRPRLRPCDLANAVSVCKTQAVPYGVTLIMAPWNYPFLL
;
A
#
# COMPACT_ATOMS: atom_id res chain seq x y z
N MET A 1 17.62 9.60 13.48
CA MET A 1 16.79 8.54 14.13
C MET A 1 17.74 7.52 14.73
N ASN A 2 17.64 7.23 16.03
CA ASN A 2 18.51 6.27 16.70
C ASN A 2 17.83 4.88 16.80
N THR A 3 18.62 3.85 17.13
CA THR A 3 18.14 2.44 17.21
C THR A 3 16.97 2.28 18.20
N GLY A 4 16.96 3.00 19.31
CA GLY A 4 15.88 2.94 20.31
C GLY A 4 14.59 3.52 19.79
N GLU A 5 14.65 4.61 19.02
CA GLU A 5 13.49 5.23 18.39
C GLU A 5 12.88 4.31 17.31
N ILE A 6 13.70 3.67 16.50
CA ILE A 6 13.26 2.68 15.51
C ILE A 6 12.54 1.52 16.20
N ALA A 7 13.15 0.97 17.26
CA ALA A 7 12.55 -0.14 18.01
C ALA A 7 11.19 0.24 18.62
N ARG A 8 11.04 1.46 19.15
CA ARG A 8 9.77 1.98 19.65
C ARG A 8 8.73 2.07 18.54
N ILE A 9 9.05 2.69 17.40
CA ILE A 9 8.13 2.83 16.25
C ILE A 9 7.65 1.46 15.77
N VAL A 10 8.56 0.50 15.62
CA VAL A 10 8.21 -0.88 15.21
C VAL A 10 7.34 -1.56 16.27
N GLY A 11 7.60 -1.32 17.55
CA GLY A 11 6.79 -1.81 18.66
C GLY A 11 5.36 -1.27 18.63
N ASP A 12 5.21 0.04 18.41
CA ASP A 12 3.91 0.71 18.29
C ASP A 12 3.12 0.18 17.09
N GLN A 13 3.77 0.01 15.94
CA GLN A 13 3.15 -0.57 14.75
C GLN A 13 2.70 -2.03 14.96
N ARG A 14 3.50 -2.84 15.66
CA ARG A 14 3.12 -4.21 16.02
C ARG A 14 1.90 -4.23 16.95
N THR A 15 1.86 -3.32 17.91
CA THR A 15 0.72 -3.18 18.83
C THR A 15 -0.53 -2.77 18.06
N TYR A 16 -0.42 -1.79 17.16
CA TYR A 16 -1.53 -1.39 16.30
C TYR A 16 -2.00 -2.53 15.37
N PHE A 17 -1.08 -3.29 14.78
CA PHE A 17 -1.43 -4.44 13.95
C PHE A 17 -2.24 -5.50 14.71
N LYS A 18 -1.91 -5.76 15.99
CA LYS A 18 -2.64 -6.70 16.86
C LYS A 18 -4.08 -6.29 17.13
N THR A 19 -4.45 -5.02 16.95
CA THR A 19 -5.84 -4.56 17.06
C THR A 19 -6.73 -5.04 15.89
N HIS A 20 -6.11 -5.60 14.84
CA HIS A 20 -6.76 -6.00 13.59
C HIS A 20 -7.43 -4.85 12.82
N ALA A 21 -7.17 -3.59 13.15
CA ALA A 21 -7.76 -2.42 12.49
C ALA A 21 -7.48 -2.36 10.99
N THR A 22 -6.37 -2.97 10.53
CA THR A 22 -5.97 -3.03 9.11
C THR A 22 -6.48 -4.28 8.37
N PHE A 23 -7.19 -5.20 9.03
CA PHE A 23 -7.75 -6.41 8.42
C PHE A 23 -9.02 -6.10 7.60
N ASP A 24 -9.79 -5.11 8.02
CA ASP A 24 -10.98 -4.67 7.30
C ASP A 24 -10.59 -4.11 5.92
N VAL A 25 -11.15 -4.72 4.88
CA VAL A 25 -10.92 -4.33 3.49
C VAL A 25 -11.47 -2.93 3.23
N ASP A 26 -12.62 -2.59 3.80
CA ASP A 26 -13.22 -1.27 3.61
C ASP A 26 -12.44 -0.18 4.32
N ALA A 27 -11.86 -0.45 5.49
CA ALA A 27 -10.95 0.50 6.15
C ALA A 27 -9.72 0.80 5.29
N ARG A 28 -9.10 -0.22 4.69
CA ARG A 28 -7.98 -0.07 3.76
C ARG A 28 -8.38 0.70 2.50
N ARG A 29 -9.56 0.38 1.94
CA ARG A 29 -10.11 1.09 0.78
C ARG A 29 -10.30 2.57 1.07
N ARG A 30 -10.91 2.91 2.21
CA ARG A 30 -11.06 4.31 2.64
C ARG A 30 -9.72 5.02 2.80
N ALA A 31 -8.69 4.34 3.33
CA ALA A 31 -7.35 4.90 3.46
C ALA A 31 -6.73 5.22 2.09
N LEU A 32 -6.84 4.31 1.11
CA LEU A 32 -6.36 4.54 -0.26
C LEU A 32 -7.14 5.64 -0.99
N VAL A 33 -8.44 5.76 -0.76
CA VAL A 33 -9.24 6.87 -1.31
C VAL A 33 -8.74 8.21 -0.77
N ARG A 34 -8.52 8.32 0.54
CA ARG A 34 -7.94 9.53 1.15
C ARG A 34 -6.55 9.84 0.61
N LEU A 35 -5.69 8.82 0.45
CA LEU A 35 -4.36 9.01 -0.14
C LEU A 35 -4.45 9.54 -1.58
N ARG A 36 -5.28 8.94 -2.42
CA ARG A 36 -5.52 9.40 -3.79
C ARG A 36 -5.95 10.88 -3.82
N ASP A 37 -6.89 11.23 -2.96
CA ASP A 37 -7.45 12.59 -2.95
C ASP A 37 -6.44 13.60 -2.40
N ALA A 38 -5.60 13.21 -1.43
CA ALA A 38 -4.48 14.02 -0.95
C ALA A 38 -3.42 14.24 -2.05
N VAL A 39 -3.03 13.18 -2.78
CA VAL A 39 -2.07 13.30 -3.90
C VAL A 39 -2.60 14.26 -4.96
N ARG A 40 -3.90 14.20 -5.30
CA ARG A 40 -4.51 15.14 -6.25
C ARG A 40 -4.54 16.57 -5.74
N ALA A 41 -4.84 16.76 -4.47
CA ALA A 41 -4.89 18.10 -3.86
C ALA A 41 -3.51 18.76 -3.80
N HIS A 42 -2.43 17.98 -3.70
CA HIS A 42 -1.05 18.44 -3.60
C HIS A 42 -0.21 18.19 -4.86
N GLU A 43 -0.86 17.97 -6.01
CA GLU A 43 -0.16 17.68 -7.28
C GLU A 43 0.88 18.74 -7.63
N GLY A 44 0.52 20.02 -7.50
CA GLY A 44 1.42 21.15 -7.77
C GLY A 44 2.61 21.21 -6.81
N ASP A 45 2.37 20.95 -5.52
CA ASP A 45 3.43 20.94 -4.50
C ASP A 45 4.42 19.80 -4.74
N ILE A 46 3.91 18.62 -5.09
CA ILE A 46 4.72 17.43 -5.40
C ILE A 46 5.57 17.71 -6.67
N ALA A 47 4.96 18.23 -7.74
CA ALA A 47 5.68 18.57 -8.96
C ALA A 47 6.76 19.63 -8.71
N HIS A 48 6.49 20.63 -7.86
CA HIS A 48 7.47 21.64 -7.47
C HIS A 48 8.65 21.02 -6.69
N ALA A 49 8.39 20.12 -5.75
CA ALA A 49 9.43 19.42 -5.01
C ALA A 49 10.30 18.58 -5.93
N LEU A 50 9.71 17.81 -6.85
CA LEU A 50 10.42 17.00 -7.85
C LEU A 50 11.28 17.85 -8.79
N LYS A 51 10.80 19.05 -9.15
CA LYS A 51 11.60 20.01 -9.93
C LYS A 51 12.79 20.53 -9.12
N THR A 52 12.59 20.85 -7.85
CA THR A 52 13.63 21.39 -6.98
C THR A 52 14.73 20.36 -6.72
N ASP A 53 14.35 19.11 -6.42
CA ASP A 53 15.29 18.07 -6.02
C ASP A 53 15.98 17.38 -7.19
N LEU A 54 15.26 17.16 -8.30
CA LEU A 54 15.73 16.33 -9.43
C LEU A 54 15.71 17.07 -10.78
N GLY A 55 15.27 18.34 -10.83
CA GLY A 55 15.17 19.09 -12.07
C GLY A 55 14.07 18.61 -13.02
N LYS A 56 13.14 17.76 -12.59
CA LYS A 56 12.07 17.23 -13.44
C LYS A 56 11.14 18.36 -13.90
N SER A 57 10.75 18.33 -15.18
CA SER A 57 9.68 19.19 -15.67
C SER A 57 8.34 18.79 -15.04
N HIS A 58 7.34 19.67 -15.11
CA HIS A 58 6.00 19.36 -14.61
C HIS A 58 5.42 18.11 -15.29
N ASP A 59 5.54 18.04 -16.62
CA ASP A 59 5.03 16.93 -17.41
C ASP A 59 5.74 15.62 -17.08
N GLU A 60 7.07 15.66 -16.92
CA GLU A 60 7.86 14.50 -16.50
C GLU A 60 7.49 14.04 -15.09
N ALA A 61 7.35 14.97 -14.14
CA ALA A 61 6.93 14.66 -12.77
C ALA A 61 5.55 14.00 -12.77
N TYR A 62 4.61 14.50 -13.57
CA TYR A 62 3.29 13.91 -13.69
C TYR A 62 3.32 12.53 -14.35
N MET A 63 3.93 12.42 -15.53
CA MET A 63 3.94 11.16 -16.30
C MET A 63 4.69 10.03 -15.60
N CYS A 64 5.84 10.35 -14.99
CA CYS A 64 6.71 9.31 -14.43
C CYS A 64 6.41 8.99 -12.96
N GLU A 65 5.82 9.91 -12.21
CA GLU A 65 5.61 9.72 -10.77
C GLU A 65 4.16 9.92 -10.33
N ILE A 66 3.61 11.12 -10.46
CA ILE A 66 2.28 11.44 -9.88
C ILE A 66 1.17 10.64 -10.55
N GLY A 67 1.11 10.67 -11.89
CA GLY A 67 0.10 9.96 -12.66
C GLY A 67 0.20 8.45 -12.51
N THR A 68 1.42 7.91 -12.47
CA THR A 68 1.69 6.49 -12.22
C THR A 68 1.24 6.08 -10.83
N SER A 69 1.58 6.85 -9.79
CA SER A 69 1.13 6.62 -8.40
C SER A 69 -0.39 6.64 -8.30
N LEU A 70 -1.06 7.63 -8.92
CA LEU A 70 -2.52 7.71 -8.95
C LEU A 70 -3.16 6.52 -9.67
N SER A 71 -2.52 6.02 -10.73
CA SER A 71 -2.97 4.83 -11.47
C SER A 71 -2.87 3.59 -10.61
N GLU A 72 -1.75 3.40 -9.92
CA GLU A 72 -1.55 2.26 -9.01
C GLU A 72 -2.52 2.30 -7.83
N ILE A 73 -2.73 3.45 -7.20
CA ILE A 73 -3.72 3.59 -6.13
C ILE A 73 -5.13 3.20 -6.62
N ARG A 74 -5.53 3.64 -7.83
CA ARG A 74 -6.83 3.25 -8.41
C ARG A 74 -6.91 1.75 -8.65
N HIS A 75 -5.83 1.15 -9.15
CA HIS A 75 -5.76 -0.29 -9.37
C HIS A 75 -5.93 -1.07 -8.06
N GLN A 76 -5.23 -0.66 -6.99
CA GLN A 76 -5.36 -1.24 -5.66
C GLN A 76 -6.81 -1.12 -5.13
N ILE A 77 -7.43 0.05 -5.21
CA ILE A 77 -8.81 0.29 -4.79
C ILE A 77 -9.79 -0.65 -5.52
N ALA A 78 -9.60 -0.84 -6.82
CA ALA A 78 -10.49 -1.66 -7.65
C ALA A 78 -10.37 -3.16 -7.35
N HIS A 79 -9.19 -3.63 -6.97
CA HIS A 79 -8.89 -5.06 -6.92
C HIS A 79 -8.73 -5.64 -5.52
N MET A 80 -8.45 -4.83 -4.48
CA MET A 80 -8.13 -5.32 -3.14
C MET A 80 -9.21 -6.24 -2.54
N ALA A 81 -10.49 -5.95 -2.78
CA ALA A 81 -11.58 -6.78 -2.29
C ALA A 81 -11.53 -8.20 -2.90
N ARG A 82 -11.22 -8.29 -4.21
CA ARG A 82 -11.06 -9.56 -4.90
C ARG A 82 -9.83 -10.33 -4.40
N TRP A 83 -8.72 -9.64 -4.19
CA TRP A 83 -7.49 -10.27 -3.70
C TRP A 83 -7.59 -10.78 -2.26
N SER A 84 -8.41 -10.13 -1.45
CA SER A 84 -8.62 -10.50 -0.04
C SER A 84 -9.63 -11.63 0.16
N ARG A 85 -10.37 -12.03 -0.88
CA ARG A 85 -11.37 -13.11 -0.78
C ARG A 85 -10.72 -14.47 -0.64
N PRO A 86 -11.25 -15.34 0.24
CA PRO A 86 -10.86 -16.74 0.26
C PRO A 86 -11.13 -17.39 -1.10
N ARG A 87 -10.24 -18.27 -1.53
CA ARG A 87 -10.37 -19.05 -2.77
C ARG A 87 -10.53 -20.51 -2.41
N LEU A 88 -11.61 -21.13 -2.87
CA LEU A 88 -11.80 -22.57 -2.75
C LEU A 88 -10.68 -23.30 -3.48
N ARG A 89 -10.27 -24.44 -2.92
CA ARG A 89 -9.28 -25.34 -3.48
C ARG A 89 -9.84 -26.75 -3.50
N PRO A 90 -9.46 -27.57 -4.48
CA PRO A 90 -9.77 -28.99 -4.43
C PRO A 90 -9.19 -29.60 -3.15
N CYS A 91 -9.99 -30.45 -2.49
CA CYS A 91 -9.50 -31.28 -1.40
C CYS A 91 -8.99 -32.60 -1.99
N ASP A 92 -8.03 -33.24 -1.32
CA ASP A 92 -7.63 -34.61 -1.64
C ASP A 92 -8.74 -35.61 -1.26
N LEU A 93 -8.57 -36.87 -1.67
CA LEU A 93 -9.56 -37.91 -1.44
C LEU A 93 -9.77 -38.19 0.07
N ALA A 94 -8.73 -38.08 0.87
CA ALA A 94 -8.81 -38.26 2.32
C ALA A 94 -9.61 -37.14 3.01
N ASN A 95 -9.70 -35.97 2.40
CA ASN A 95 -10.41 -34.80 2.90
C ASN A 95 -11.64 -34.43 2.05
N ALA A 96 -12.19 -35.38 1.30
CA ALA A 96 -13.28 -35.13 0.34
C ALA A 96 -14.57 -34.54 0.97
N VAL A 97 -14.77 -34.72 2.25
CA VAL A 97 -15.92 -34.16 3.03
C VAL A 97 -15.61 -32.77 3.61
N SER A 98 -14.40 -32.23 3.39
CA SER A 98 -13.96 -30.95 3.95
C SER A 98 -14.05 -29.83 2.92
N VAL A 99 -14.05 -28.57 3.39
CA VAL A 99 -13.94 -27.39 2.54
C VAL A 99 -12.52 -26.83 2.63
N CYS A 100 -11.74 -27.03 1.57
CA CYS A 100 -10.38 -26.50 1.47
C CYS A 100 -10.39 -25.09 0.86
N LYS A 101 -9.70 -24.14 1.50
CA LYS A 101 -9.56 -22.77 0.99
C LYS A 101 -8.19 -22.21 1.26
N THR A 102 -7.72 -21.33 0.37
CA THR A 102 -6.60 -20.41 0.61
C THR A 102 -7.13 -19.03 0.89
N GLN A 103 -6.55 -18.36 1.87
CA GLN A 103 -6.90 -16.98 2.22
C GLN A 103 -5.64 -16.15 2.35
N ALA A 104 -5.61 -14.97 1.69
CA ALA A 104 -4.56 -13.99 1.89
C ALA A 104 -4.68 -13.40 3.30
N VAL A 105 -3.55 -13.34 4.01
CA VAL A 105 -3.44 -12.69 5.32
C VAL A 105 -2.37 -11.61 5.26
N PRO A 106 -2.51 -10.49 6.01
CA PRO A 106 -1.50 -9.45 6.02
C PRO A 106 -0.22 -9.94 6.70
N TYR A 107 0.94 -9.51 6.19
CA TYR A 107 2.25 -9.83 6.77
C TYR A 107 2.49 -9.21 8.14
N GLY A 108 1.81 -8.12 8.45
CA GLY A 108 2.06 -7.32 9.64
C GLY A 108 2.91 -6.09 9.33
N VAL A 109 3.89 -5.81 10.18
CA VAL A 109 4.81 -4.71 9.99
C VAL A 109 5.86 -5.09 8.95
N THR A 110 6.00 -4.27 7.92
CA THR A 110 6.95 -4.47 6.81
C THR A 110 7.90 -3.28 6.72
N LEU A 111 9.11 -3.53 6.27
CA LEU A 111 10.08 -2.49 5.89
C LEU A 111 10.01 -2.31 4.37
N ILE A 112 9.87 -1.06 3.94
CA ILE A 112 9.96 -0.66 2.54
C ILE A 112 11.23 0.17 2.38
N MET A 113 12.10 -0.21 1.44
CA MET A 113 13.28 0.55 1.05
C MET A 113 13.13 0.92 -0.41
N ALA A 114 13.04 2.21 -0.69
CA ALA A 114 12.89 2.74 -2.05
C ALA A 114 14.16 3.47 -2.48
N PRO A 115 14.54 3.43 -3.79
CA PRO A 115 15.61 4.25 -4.33
C PRO A 115 15.16 5.72 -4.45
N TRP A 116 16.12 6.61 -4.55
CA TRP A 116 15.88 8.07 -4.56
C TRP A 116 15.60 8.68 -5.95
N ASN A 117 15.70 7.91 -7.03
CA ASN A 117 15.51 8.42 -8.40
C ASN A 117 14.05 8.60 -8.81
N TYR A 118 13.11 7.98 -8.08
CA TYR A 118 11.66 8.19 -8.20
C TYR A 118 11.08 8.33 -6.78
N PRO A 119 11.41 9.42 -6.07
CA PRO A 119 11.19 9.54 -4.63
C PRO A 119 9.72 9.62 -4.23
N PHE A 120 8.83 9.94 -5.16
CA PHE A 120 7.40 9.99 -4.90
C PHE A 120 6.68 8.69 -5.30
N LEU A 121 7.11 8.05 -6.39
CA LEU A 121 6.46 6.84 -6.90
C LEU A 121 6.82 5.59 -6.08
N LEU A 122 8.10 5.44 -5.64
CA LEU A 122 8.68 4.23 -5.06
C LEU A 122 8.72 4.23 -3.54
#